data_7e8037ee4e3c2e18b4da224f8a53f854
#
_entry.id   7e8037ee4e3c2e18b4da224f8a53f854
#
_cell.length_a   1.000
_cell.length_b   1.000
_cell.length_c   1.000
_cell.angle_alpha   90.00
_cell.angle_beta   90.00
_cell.angle_gamma   90.00
#
_symmetry.space_group_name_H-M   'P 1'
#
loop_
_entity.id
_entity.type
_entity.pdbx_description
1 polymer ?
#
loop_
_entity_poly.entity_id
_entity_poly.type
_entity_poly.pdbx_seq_one_letter_code
_entity_poly.pdbx_strand_id
1 'polypeptide(L)' 'MKKIKLNNGTEVTMREPKVRDMRLVNGIENELDREISMLANLCEMSEDEIDDLSGKDFKKLDEALQDFLS' A
#
# COMPACT_ATOMS: atom_id res chain seq x y z
N MET A 1 -11.20 -0.57 8.10
CA MET A 1 -10.27 -1.36 7.28
C MET A 1 -10.89 -1.69 5.94
N LYS A 2 -10.07 -1.69 4.91
CA LYS A 2 -10.52 -2.12 3.58
C LYS A 2 -9.96 -3.48 3.27
N LYS A 3 -10.78 -4.33 2.67
CA LYS A 3 -10.33 -5.62 2.13
C LYS A 3 -10.25 -5.52 0.63
N ILE A 4 -9.10 -5.87 0.07
CA ILE A 4 -8.84 -5.79 -1.36
C ILE A 4 -8.53 -7.18 -1.87
N LYS A 5 -9.32 -7.67 -2.81
CA LYS A 5 -9.05 -8.96 -3.43
C LYS A 5 -8.19 -8.76 -4.67
N LEU A 6 -7.02 -9.36 -4.67
CA LEU A 6 -6.08 -9.25 -5.78
C LEU A 6 -6.41 -10.28 -6.86
N ASN A 7 -5.91 -10.02 -8.07
CA ASN A 7 -6.13 -10.92 -9.20
C ASN A 7 -5.48 -12.29 -9.00
N ASN A 8 -4.46 -12.35 -8.15
CA ASN A 8 -3.80 -13.63 -7.84
C ASN A 8 -4.57 -14.47 -6.82
N GLY A 9 -5.75 -14.02 -6.39
CA GLY A 9 -6.60 -14.74 -5.44
C GLY A 9 -6.33 -14.41 -3.98
N THR A 10 -5.30 -13.65 -3.68
CA THR A 10 -4.98 -13.23 -2.31
C THR A 10 -5.88 -12.08 -1.89
N GLU A 11 -6.35 -12.10 -0.64
CA GLU A 11 -7.05 -10.96 -0.06
C GLU A 11 -6.10 -10.21 0.87
N VAL A 12 -6.04 -8.89 0.68
CA VAL A 12 -5.20 -8.01 1.48
C VAL A 12 -6.09 -7.10 2.30
N THR A 13 -5.75 -6.92 3.57
CA THR A 13 -6.47 -6.00 4.45
C THR A 13 -5.61 -4.77 4.67
N MET A 14 -6.15 -3.60 4.32
CA MET A 14 -5.46 -2.32 4.48
C MET A 14 -6.11 -1.54 5.63
N ARG A 15 -5.30 -1.17 6.63
CA ARG A 15 -5.81 -0.30 7.69
C ARG A 15 -5.79 1.16 7.23
N GLU A 16 -6.59 1.98 7.89
CA GLU A 16 -6.64 3.41 7.59
C GLU A 16 -5.30 4.08 7.88
N PRO A 17 -4.78 4.90 6.94
CA PRO A 17 -3.54 5.63 7.18
C PRO A 17 -3.72 6.69 8.26
N LYS A 18 -2.69 6.84 9.08
CA LYS A 18 -2.63 7.87 10.13
C LYS A 18 -1.48 8.81 9.82
N VAL A 19 -1.49 9.96 10.46
CA VAL A 19 -0.42 10.94 10.30
C VAL A 19 0.95 10.32 10.59
N ARG A 20 1.03 9.43 11.59
CA ARG A 20 2.31 8.77 11.91
C ARG A 20 2.85 7.95 10.75
N ASP A 21 1.95 7.37 9.95
CA ASP A 21 2.35 6.59 8.77
C ASP A 21 2.95 7.52 7.70
N MET A 22 2.38 8.69 7.54
CA MET A 22 2.90 9.68 6.60
C MET A 22 4.27 10.18 7.03
N ARG A 23 4.46 10.36 8.33
CA ARG A 23 5.76 10.81 8.87
C ARG A 23 6.85 9.77 8.66
N LEU A 24 6.51 8.49 8.75
CA LEU A 24 7.48 7.42 8.55
C LEU A 24 8.09 7.42 7.15
N VAL A 25 7.31 7.83 6.15
CA VAL A 25 7.76 7.82 4.75
C VAL A 25 8.18 9.19 4.24
N ASN A 26 8.06 10.22 5.05
CA ASN A 26 8.29 11.60 4.63
C ASN A 26 9.73 11.85 4.13
N GLY A 27 10.70 11.10 4.66
CA GLY A 27 12.10 11.25 4.25
C GLY A 27 12.48 10.48 2.99
N ILE A 28 11.55 9.72 2.43
CA ILE A 28 11.81 8.93 1.22
C ILE A 28 11.54 9.81 0.01
N GLU A 29 12.59 10.13 -0.76
CA GLU A 29 12.47 11.07 -1.87
C GLU A 29 11.78 10.48 -3.09
N ASN A 30 12.08 9.23 -3.43
CA ASN A 30 11.47 8.58 -4.58
C ASN A 30 10.00 8.28 -4.29
N GLU A 31 9.12 8.80 -5.15
CA GLU A 31 7.67 8.72 -4.93
C GLU A 31 7.16 7.29 -4.91
N LEU A 32 7.66 6.45 -5.81
CA LEU A 32 7.25 5.05 -5.86
C LEU A 32 7.72 4.29 -4.62
N ASP A 33 8.98 4.51 -4.21
CA ASP A 33 9.51 3.88 -2.99
C ASP A 33 8.71 4.30 -1.77
N ARG A 34 8.31 5.57 -1.71
CA ARG A 34 7.49 6.08 -0.61
C ARG A 34 6.14 5.38 -0.56
N GLU A 35 5.51 5.21 -1.72
CA GLU A 35 4.22 4.52 -1.81
C GLU A 35 4.34 3.04 -1.43
N ILE A 36 5.38 2.36 -1.91
CA ILE A 36 5.61 0.95 -1.56
C ILE A 36 5.78 0.80 -0.05
N SER A 37 6.56 1.68 0.56
CA SER A 37 6.78 1.64 2.00
C SER A 37 5.48 1.87 2.77
N MET A 38 4.66 2.82 2.31
CA MET A 38 3.37 3.11 2.92
C MET A 38 2.43 1.90 2.81
N LEU A 39 2.30 1.32 1.62
CA LEU A 39 1.43 0.16 1.41
C LEU A 39 1.88 -1.05 2.21
N ALA A 40 3.19 -1.30 2.27
CA ALA A 40 3.72 -2.40 3.06
C ALA A 40 3.30 -2.26 4.53
N ASN A 41 3.40 -1.06 5.07
CA ASN A 41 3.02 -0.79 6.46
C ASN A 41 1.51 -0.95 6.68
N LEU A 42 0.69 -0.38 5.79
CA LEU A 42 -0.76 -0.41 5.96
C LEU A 42 -1.36 -1.80 5.73
N CYS A 43 -0.76 -2.59 4.86
CA CYS A 43 -1.25 -3.91 4.50
C CYS A 43 -0.55 -5.04 5.25
N GLU A 44 0.41 -4.71 6.12
CA GLU A 44 1.21 -5.69 6.86
C GLU A 44 1.90 -6.68 5.91
N MET A 45 2.46 -6.16 4.83
CA MET A 45 3.22 -6.93 3.84
C MET A 45 4.67 -6.45 3.86
N SER A 46 5.59 -7.31 3.45
CA SER A 46 6.96 -6.87 3.23
C SER A 46 7.05 -6.09 1.92
N GLU A 47 8.08 -5.27 1.77
CA GLU A 47 8.29 -4.56 0.50
C GLU A 47 8.56 -5.55 -0.63
N ASP A 48 9.24 -6.66 -0.34
CA ASP A 48 9.47 -7.71 -1.34
C ASP A 48 8.15 -8.29 -1.85
N GLU A 49 7.19 -8.50 -0.95
CA GLU A 49 5.88 -8.99 -1.36
C GLU A 49 5.16 -7.99 -2.25
N ILE A 50 5.27 -6.71 -1.95
CA ILE A 50 4.71 -5.66 -2.81
C ILE A 50 5.42 -5.66 -4.17
N ASP A 51 6.75 -5.77 -4.18
CA ASP A 51 7.55 -5.77 -5.42
C ASP A 51 7.15 -6.91 -6.35
N ASP A 52 6.72 -8.02 -5.80
CA ASP A 52 6.33 -9.19 -6.59
C ASP A 52 4.90 -9.13 -7.14
N LEU A 53 4.12 -8.13 -6.75
CA LEU A 53 2.77 -7.98 -7.26
C LEU A 53 2.77 -7.57 -8.74
N SER A 54 1.73 -7.99 -9.46
CA SER A 54 1.52 -7.45 -10.81
C SER A 54 1.19 -5.96 -10.73
N GLY A 55 1.43 -5.24 -11.82
CA GLY A 55 1.06 -3.82 -11.88
C GLY A 55 -0.42 -3.59 -11.64
N LYS A 56 -1.27 -4.52 -12.08
CA LYS A 56 -2.72 -4.41 -11.86
C LYS A 56 -3.06 -4.55 -10.38
N ASP A 57 -2.42 -5.48 -9.68
CA ASP A 57 -2.66 -5.65 -8.25
C ASP A 57 -2.12 -4.48 -7.46
N PHE A 58 -0.95 -3.98 -7.81
CA PHE A 58 -0.40 -2.79 -7.18
C PHE A 58 -1.34 -1.60 -7.35
N LYS A 59 -1.92 -1.44 -8.54
CA LYS A 59 -2.87 -0.35 -8.79
C LYS A 59 -4.11 -0.46 -7.93
N LYS A 60 -4.58 -1.69 -7.65
CA LYS A 60 -5.71 -1.87 -6.73
C LYS A 60 -5.39 -1.37 -5.33
N LEU A 61 -4.17 -1.65 -4.86
CA LEU A 61 -3.74 -1.15 -3.55
C LEU A 61 -3.62 0.37 -3.56
N ASP A 62 -3.07 0.95 -4.62
CA ASP A 62 -2.97 2.39 -4.77
C ASP A 62 -4.34 3.05 -4.74
N GLU A 63 -5.31 2.51 -5.47
CA GLU A 63 -6.66 3.06 -5.49
C GLU A 63 -7.31 3.01 -4.10
N ALA A 64 -7.10 1.91 -3.37
CA ALA A 64 -7.62 1.80 -2.01
C ALA A 64 -7.00 2.84 -1.09
N LEU A 65 -5.70 3.10 -1.24
CA LEU A 65 -5.01 4.12 -0.45
C LEU A 65 -5.55 5.52 -0.79
N GLN A 66 -5.74 5.82 -2.08
CA GLN A 66 -6.26 7.12 -2.49
C GLN A 66 -7.69 7.34 -1.96
N ASP A 67 -8.49 6.29 -1.92
CA ASP A 67 -9.85 6.39 -1.35
C ASP A 67 -9.82 6.77 0.12
N PHE A 68 -8.86 6.25 0.88
CA PHE A 68 -8.72 6.64 2.28
C PHE A 68 -8.31 8.10 2.43
N LEU A 69 -7.52 8.61 1.48
CA LEU A 69 -6.95 9.96 1.58
C LEU A 69 -7.83 11.04 0.94
N SER A 70 -8.89 10.65 0.27
CA SER A 70 -9.77 11.60 -0.41
C SER A 70 -10.91 12.12 0.47
#